data_ff99e64be2aa4f844a32fc5803dc8a55
#
_entry.id   ff99e64be2aa4f844a32fc5803dc8a55
#
_cell.length_a   1.000
_cell.length_b   1.000
_cell.length_c   1.000
_cell.angle_alpha   90.00
_cell.angle_beta   90.00
_cell.angle_gamma   90.00
#
_symmetry.space_group_name_H-M   'P 1'
#
loop_
_entity.id
_entity.type
_entity.pdbx_description
1 polymer ?
#
loop_
_entity_poly.entity_id
_entity_poly.type
_entity_poly.pdbx_seq_one_letter_code
_entity_poly.pdbx_strand_id
1 'polypeptide(L)'
;MDARQLLVLGATMLATLGAPAFAQNTKEAYVRVAEIEIDPAQLEAYKIAMKEQIEAAVQLEAGVLALYSVADKENPAHVFVFEMYADIDAYKAHLETAHFKKYKVTTQGMVKSLKLRDTVPILLGAKLR
;
A
#
# COMPACT_ATOMS: atom_id res chain seq x y z
N MET A 1 18.78 44.49 27.80
CA MET A 1 18.82 43.27 27.01
C MET A 1 19.62 43.50 25.77
N ASP A 2 20.67 42.75 25.62
CA ASP A 2 21.62 42.86 24.51
C ASP A 2 20.98 42.27 23.25
N ALA A 3 21.18 42.93 22.09
CA ALA A 3 20.70 42.48 20.80
C ALA A 3 21.11 41.03 20.44
N ARG A 4 22.26 40.61 20.98
CA ARG A 4 22.77 39.26 20.79
C ARG A 4 21.91 38.19 21.47
N GLN A 5 21.30 38.50 22.60
CA GLN A 5 20.44 37.56 23.33
C GLN A 5 19.10 37.36 22.61
N LEU A 6 18.58 38.39 21.98
CA LEU A 6 17.35 38.33 21.18
C LEU A 6 17.51 37.49 19.92
N LEU A 7 18.69 37.58 19.26
CA LEU A 7 19.01 36.78 18.07
C LEU A 7 19.13 35.28 18.38
N VAL A 8 19.73 34.94 19.52
CA VAL A 8 19.88 33.54 19.96
C VAL A 8 18.53 32.92 20.27
N LEU A 9 17.65 33.67 20.94
CA LEU A 9 16.31 33.19 21.26
C LEU A 9 15.45 32.98 20.00
N GLY A 10 15.56 33.89 19.02
CA GLY A 10 14.83 33.76 17.74
C GLY A 10 15.27 32.56 16.90
N ALA A 11 16.58 32.33 16.85
CA ALA A 11 17.13 31.19 16.11
C ALA A 11 16.74 29.85 16.75
N THR A 12 16.72 29.79 18.08
CA THR A 12 16.32 28.60 18.82
C THR A 12 14.84 28.27 18.62
N MET A 13 13.99 29.29 18.57
CA MET A 13 12.55 29.08 18.32
C MET A 13 12.26 28.58 16.90
N LEU A 14 12.99 29.08 15.88
CA LEU A 14 12.84 28.63 14.50
C LEU A 14 13.28 27.17 14.32
N ALA A 15 14.36 26.74 14.96
CA ALA A 15 14.83 25.37 14.93
C ALA A 15 13.83 24.42 15.63
N THR A 16 13.19 24.87 16.70
CA THR A 16 12.21 24.06 17.45
C THR A 16 10.91 23.91 16.69
N LEU A 17 10.51 24.88 15.86
CA LEU A 17 9.28 24.81 15.06
C LEU A 17 9.43 23.95 13.81
N GLY A 18 10.65 23.83 13.25
CA GLY A 18 10.87 23.01 12.06
C GLY A 18 11.09 21.51 12.34
N ALA A 19 11.80 21.17 13.42
CA ALA A 19 12.18 19.81 13.72
C ALA A 19 11.01 18.86 14.09
N PRO A 20 9.98 19.25 14.87
CA PRO A 20 8.89 18.35 15.25
C PRO A 20 8.03 17.86 14.08
N ALA A 21 7.89 18.65 13.02
CA ALA A 21 7.05 18.30 11.88
C ALA A 21 7.60 17.09 11.10
N PHE A 22 8.93 16.91 11.06
CA PHE A 22 9.55 15.76 10.40
C PHE A 22 9.75 14.56 11.33
N ALA A 23 9.84 14.78 12.63
CA ALA A 23 10.08 13.71 13.62
C ALA A 23 8.82 12.89 13.94
N GLN A 24 7.63 13.33 13.54
CA GLN A 24 6.36 12.65 13.85
C GLN A 24 6.02 11.49 12.92
N ASN A 25 6.72 11.37 11.81
CA ASN A 25 6.44 10.33 10.81
C ASN A 25 7.32 9.10 11.09
N THR A 26 6.97 8.34 12.14
CA THR A 26 7.80 7.25 12.65
C THR A 26 7.52 5.88 12.03
N LYS A 27 6.41 5.72 11.29
CA LYS A 27 6.06 4.45 10.65
C LYS A 27 6.11 4.61 9.14
N GLU A 28 6.90 3.75 8.52
CA GLU A 28 7.00 3.68 7.07
C GLU A 28 5.83 2.88 6.50
N ALA A 29 5.37 3.29 5.33
CA ALA A 29 4.41 2.51 4.56
C ALA A 29 4.99 1.14 4.24
N TYR A 30 4.17 0.11 4.36
CA TYR A 30 4.50 -1.25 3.99
C TYR A 30 4.06 -1.51 2.56
N VAL A 31 5.02 -1.78 1.67
CA VAL A 31 4.75 -1.96 0.24
C VAL A 31 5.13 -3.37 -0.19
N ARG A 32 4.20 -4.03 -0.87
CA ARG A 32 4.42 -5.35 -1.47
C ARG A 32 4.05 -5.33 -2.95
N VAL A 33 4.69 -6.21 -3.71
CA VAL A 33 4.33 -6.45 -5.11
C VAL A 33 4.00 -7.94 -5.25
N ALA A 34 2.82 -8.24 -5.76
CA ALA A 34 2.41 -9.59 -6.09
C ALA A 34 2.47 -9.78 -7.60
N GLU A 35 2.99 -10.93 -8.03
CA GLU A 35 3.01 -11.35 -9.41
C GLU A 35 2.26 -12.68 -9.49
N ILE A 36 1.18 -12.72 -10.26
CA ILE A 36 0.19 -13.80 -10.19
C ILE A 36 -0.06 -14.32 -11.60
N GLU A 37 0.10 -15.62 -11.81
CA GLU A 37 -0.36 -16.26 -13.03
C GLU A 37 -1.70 -16.94 -12.80
N ILE A 38 -2.66 -16.62 -13.65
CA ILE A 38 -4.02 -17.11 -13.57
C ILE A 38 -4.27 -18.14 -14.67
N ASP A 39 -5.07 -19.16 -14.37
CA ASP A 39 -5.59 -20.05 -15.40
C ASP A 39 -6.40 -19.22 -16.41
N PRO A 40 -6.00 -19.19 -17.69
CA PRO A 40 -6.70 -18.36 -18.69
C PRO A 40 -8.19 -18.63 -18.80
N ALA A 41 -8.62 -19.87 -18.55
CA ALA A 41 -10.03 -20.24 -18.59
C ALA A 41 -10.84 -19.60 -17.46
N GLN A 42 -10.18 -19.14 -16.39
CA GLN A 42 -10.82 -18.55 -15.22
C GLN A 42 -10.51 -17.07 -15.06
N LEU A 43 -9.89 -16.45 -16.06
CA LEU A 43 -9.39 -15.06 -15.95
C LEU A 43 -10.51 -14.07 -15.65
N GLU A 44 -11.65 -14.17 -16.32
CA GLU A 44 -12.75 -13.22 -16.09
C GLU A 44 -13.35 -13.36 -14.69
N ALA A 45 -13.51 -14.59 -14.20
CA ALA A 45 -13.97 -14.85 -12.83
C ALA A 45 -12.96 -14.32 -11.81
N TYR A 46 -11.67 -14.47 -12.09
CA TYR A 46 -10.61 -13.92 -11.24
C TYR A 46 -10.67 -12.40 -11.16
N LYS A 47 -10.84 -11.73 -12.29
CA LYS A 47 -10.95 -10.26 -12.34
C LYS A 47 -12.11 -9.75 -11.49
N ILE A 48 -13.24 -10.44 -11.52
CA ILE A 48 -14.41 -10.09 -10.69
C ILE A 48 -14.07 -10.19 -9.21
N ALA A 49 -13.45 -11.30 -8.79
CA ALA A 49 -13.06 -11.50 -7.40
C ALA A 49 -12.01 -10.49 -6.93
N MET A 50 -11.02 -10.18 -7.75
CA MET A 50 -10.00 -9.18 -7.46
C MET A 50 -10.60 -7.78 -7.32
N LYS A 51 -11.49 -7.40 -8.24
CA LYS A 51 -12.17 -6.11 -8.20
C LYS A 51 -12.99 -5.94 -6.93
N GLU A 52 -13.79 -6.95 -6.57
CA GLU A 52 -14.58 -6.94 -5.34
C GLU A 52 -13.71 -6.74 -4.10
N GLN A 53 -12.62 -7.49 -4.01
CA GLN A 53 -11.70 -7.43 -2.88
C GLN A 53 -11.03 -6.05 -2.77
N ILE A 54 -10.52 -5.51 -3.87
CA ILE A 54 -9.87 -4.20 -3.87
C ILE A 54 -10.86 -3.09 -3.48
N GLU A 55 -12.05 -3.08 -4.05
CA GLU A 55 -13.08 -2.08 -3.72
C GLU A 55 -13.43 -2.13 -2.23
N ALA A 56 -13.64 -3.32 -1.67
CA ALA A 56 -13.94 -3.48 -0.26
C ALA A 56 -12.78 -3.03 0.63
N ALA A 57 -11.55 -3.42 0.30
CA ALA A 57 -10.38 -3.08 1.09
C ALA A 57 -10.14 -1.57 1.13
N VAL A 58 -10.18 -0.91 -0.02
CA VAL A 58 -9.96 0.54 -0.12
C VAL A 58 -11.06 1.32 0.59
N GLN A 59 -12.29 0.83 0.54
CA GLN A 59 -13.44 1.50 1.15
C GLN A 59 -13.53 1.29 2.67
N LEU A 60 -13.19 0.09 3.16
CA LEU A 60 -13.47 -0.31 4.54
C LEU A 60 -12.24 -0.28 5.46
N GLU A 61 -11.04 -0.36 4.91
CA GLU A 61 -9.81 -0.48 5.70
C GLU A 61 -9.01 0.82 5.67
N ALA A 62 -8.99 1.55 6.77
CA ALA A 62 -8.25 2.80 6.87
C ALA A 62 -6.74 2.63 6.63
N GLY A 63 -6.19 1.47 6.94
CA GLY A 63 -4.77 1.17 6.76
C GLY A 63 -4.37 0.72 5.35
N VAL A 64 -5.33 0.50 4.46
CA VAL A 64 -5.06 0.22 3.04
C VAL A 64 -4.94 1.54 2.30
N LEU A 65 -3.73 1.88 1.84
CA LEU A 65 -3.47 3.14 1.16
C LEU A 65 -3.62 3.02 -0.36
N ALA A 66 -3.22 1.90 -0.93
CA ALA A 66 -3.38 1.64 -2.36
C ALA A 66 -3.35 0.14 -2.65
N LEU A 67 -4.21 -0.30 -3.55
CA LEU A 67 -4.17 -1.62 -4.16
C LEU A 67 -4.40 -1.43 -5.66
N TYR A 68 -3.31 -1.51 -6.43
CA TYR A 68 -3.37 -1.36 -7.88
C TYR A 68 -3.13 -2.71 -8.53
N SER A 69 -4.12 -3.21 -9.26
CA SER A 69 -4.00 -4.45 -10.02
C SER A 69 -4.01 -4.15 -11.51
N VAL A 70 -3.00 -4.68 -12.19
CA VAL A 70 -2.85 -4.53 -13.64
C VAL A 70 -2.51 -5.87 -14.27
N ALA A 71 -2.91 -6.08 -15.51
CA ALA A 71 -2.57 -7.26 -16.28
C ALA A 71 -1.57 -6.90 -17.37
N ASP A 72 -0.66 -7.83 -17.67
CA ASP A 72 0.22 -7.71 -18.82
C ASP A 72 -0.63 -7.63 -20.11
N LYS A 73 -0.37 -6.63 -20.94
CA LYS A 73 -1.13 -6.43 -22.16
C LYS A 73 -0.96 -7.59 -23.16
N GLU A 74 0.24 -8.16 -23.21
CA GLU A 74 0.56 -9.26 -24.13
C GLU A 74 0.18 -10.64 -23.57
N ASN A 75 0.08 -10.74 -22.25
CA ASN A 75 -0.33 -11.96 -21.56
C ASN A 75 -1.29 -11.63 -20.41
N PRO A 76 -2.60 -11.43 -20.70
CA PRO A 76 -3.58 -10.95 -19.71
C PRO A 76 -3.78 -11.86 -18.49
N ALA A 77 -3.37 -13.12 -18.56
CA ALA A 77 -3.39 -14.03 -17.42
C ALA A 77 -2.26 -13.76 -16.42
N HIS A 78 -1.31 -12.92 -16.77
CA HIS A 78 -0.22 -12.48 -15.90
C HIS A 78 -0.60 -11.15 -15.27
N VAL A 79 -0.83 -11.18 -13.96
CA VAL A 79 -1.38 -10.05 -13.18
C VAL A 79 -0.36 -9.59 -12.16
N PHE A 80 -0.26 -8.29 -12.01
CA PHE A 80 0.58 -7.65 -10.99
C PHE A 80 -0.31 -6.87 -10.04
N VAL A 81 0.00 -6.92 -8.75
CA VAL A 81 -0.66 -6.09 -7.75
C VAL A 81 0.39 -5.31 -6.97
N PHE A 82 0.26 -4.00 -7.00
CA PHE A 82 1.02 -3.11 -6.11
C PHE A 82 0.16 -2.86 -4.88
N GLU A 83 0.69 -3.20 -3.71
CA GLU A 83 -0.01 -3.10 -2.44
C GLU A 83 0.71 -2.13 -1.52
N MET A 84 0.00 -1.15 -1.01
CA MET A 84 0.55 -0.19 -0.05
C MET A 84 -0.35 -0.08 1.17
N TYR A 85 0.23 -0.33 2.33
CA TYR A 85 -0.43 -0.26 3.64
C TYR A 85 0.24 0.81 4.50
N ALA A 86 -0.50 1.38 5.44
CA ALA A 86 0.03 2.41 6.36
C ALA A 86 1.25 1.90 7.15
N ASP A 87 1.25 0.61 7.51
CA ASP A 87 2.34 -0.08 8.19
C ASP A 87 2.13 -1.60 8.06
N ILE A 88 3.04 -2.39 8.63
CA ILE A 88 2.93 -3.85 8.59
C ILE A 88 1.73 -4.38 9.38
N ASP A 89 1.31 -3.68 10.43
CA ASP A 89 0.14 -4.09 11.22
C ASP A 89 -1.14 -3.94 10.40
N ALA A 90 -1.24 -2.90 9.58
CA ALA A 90 -2.35 -2.72 8.64
C ALA A 90 -2.40 -3.84 7.60
N TYR A 91 -1.26 -4.30 7.10
CA TYR A 91 -1.18 -5.46 6.22
C TYR A 91 -1.68 -6.73 6.93
N LYS A 92 -1.21 -6.99 8.14
CA LYS A 92 -1.65 -8.17 8.92
C LYS A 92 -3.15 -8.13 9.19
N ALA A 93 -3.70 -6.96 9.51
CA ALA A 93 -5.14 -6.78 9.68
C ALA A 93 -5.91 -7.07 8.39
N HIS A 94 -5.38 -6.64 7.24
CA HIS A 94 -5.97 -6.90 5.92
C HIS A 94 -6.18 -8.40 5.68
N LEU A 95 -5.21 -9.24 6.04
CA LEU A 95 -5.30 -10.70 5.85
C LEU A 95 -6.43 -11.34 6.65
N GLU A 96 -6.88 -10.70 7.73
CA GLU A 96 -7.94 -11.20 8.60
C GLU A 96 -9.34 -10.70 8.23
N THR A 97 -9.46 -9.83 7.23
CA THR A 97 -10.76 -9.30 6.79
C THR A 97 -11.60 -10.36 6.08
N ALA A 98 -12.92 -10.22 6.19
CA ALA A 98 -13.86 -11.13 5.52
C ALA A 98 -13.70 -11.09 4.00
N HIS A 99 -13.50 -9.89 3.42
CA HIS A 99 -13.35 -9.75 1.96
C HIS A 99 -12.05 -10.35 1.44
N PHE A 100 -10.95 -10.25 2.18
CA PHE A 100 -9.71 -10.90 1.78
C PHE A 100 -9.81 -12.43 1.86
N LYS A 101 -10.40 -12.96 2.93
CA LYS A 101 -10.62 -14.40 3.10
C LYS A 101 -11.52 -14.96 2.00
N LYS A 102 -12.58 -14.24 1.66
CA LYS A 102 -13.46 -14.60 0.54
C LYS A 102 -12.69 -14.65 -0.77
N TYR A 103 -11.88 -13.63 -1.05
CA TYR A 103 -11.04 -13.60 -2.24
C TYR A 103 -10.10 -14.81 -2.30
N LYS A 104 -9.43 -15.14 -1.21
CA LYS A 104 -8.49 -16.26 -1.16
C LYS A 104 -9.19 -17.59 -1.43
N VAL A 105 -10.33 -17.83 -0.82
CA VAL A 105 -11.11 -19.07 -1.01
C VAL A 105 -11.63 -19.16 -2.44
N THR A 106 -12.17 -18.06 -2.96
CA THR A 106 -12.74 -18.02 -4.31
C THR A 106 -11.67 -18.27 -5.39
N THR A 107 -10.48 -17.71 -5.22
CA THR A 107 -9.46 -17.70 -6.28
C THR A 107 -8.39 -18.79 -6.15
N GLN A 108 -8.36 -19.55 -5.06
CA GLN A 108 -7.28 -20.51 -4.82
C GLN A 108 -7.12 -21.54 -5.95
N GLY A 109 -8.21 -21.97 -6.59
CA GLY A 109 -8.18 -22.91 -7.72
C GLY A 109 -7.92 -22.23 -9.07
N MET A 110 -7.87 -20.91 -9.12
CA MET A 110 -7.65 -20.14 -10.34
C MET A 110 -6.18 -19.73 -10.51
N VAL A 111 -5.43 -19.68 -9.41
CA VAL A 111 -4.03 -19.21 -9.37
C VAL A 111 -3.10 -20.36 -9.70
N LYS A 112 -2.31 -20.22 -10.77
CA LYS A 112 -1.30 -21.19 -11.19
C LYS A 112 0.03 -20.94 -10.49
N SER A 113 0.41 -19.68 -10.29
CA SER A 113 1.59 -19.32 -9.52
C SER A 113 1.39 -17.96 -8.84
N LEU A 114 2.04 -17.79 -7.71
CA LEU A 114 2.02 -16.55 -6.92
C LEU A 114 3.43 -16.27 -6.43
N LYS A 115 3.95 -15.10 -6.78
CA LYS A 115 5.22 -14.60 -6.28
C LYS A 115 4.98 -13.30 -5.52
N LEU A 116 5.30 -13.30 -4.24
CA LEU A 116 5.20 -12.12 -3.37
C LEU A 116 6.58 -11.54 -3.13
N ARG A 117 6.72 -10.23 -3.29
CA ARG A 117 7.96 -9.52 -3.04
C ARG A 117 7.74 -8.47 -1.97
N ASP A 118 8.47 -8.60 -0.87
CA ASP A 118 8.60 -7.53 0.10
C ASP A 118 9.56 -6.49 -0.48
N THR A 119 9.24 -5.23 -0.28
CA THR A 119 9.98 -4.13 -0.86
C THR A 119 10.33 -3.08 0.17
N VAL A 120 11.25 -2.22 -0.19
CA VAL A 120 11.56 -1.01 0.58
C VAL A 120 11.27 0.18 -0.34
N PRO A 121 10.37 1.10 0.05
CA PRO A 121 10.07 2.27 -0.78
C PRO A 121 11.31 3.11 -1.04
N ILE A 122 11.48 3.56 -2.28
CA ILE A 122 12.45 4.60 -2.63
C ILE A 122 11.76 5.95 -2.55
N LEU A 123 10.62 6.09 -3.21
CA LEU A 123 9.77 7.28 -3.18
C LEU A 123 8.36 6.87 -3.62
N LEU A 124 7.37 7.26 -2.85
CA LEU A 124 5.96 7.00 -3.16
C LEU A 124 5.31 8.32 -3.61
N GLY A 125 5.58 8.70 -4.85
CA GLY A 125 5.06 9.93 -5.44
C GLY A 125 3.74 9.68 -6.18
N ALA A 126 2.74 10.52 -5.92
CA ALA A 126 1.47 10.49 -6.63
C ALA A 126 0.87 11.89 -6.68
N LYS A 127 0.09 12.15 -7.75
CA LYS A 127 -0.75 13.34 -7.80
C LYS A 127 -2.18 12.97 -7.41
N LEU A 128 -2.79 13.79 -6.58
CA LEU A 128 -4.22 13.70 -6.31
C LEU A 128 -4.99 14.17 -7.56
N ARG A 129 -6.03 13.43 -7.91
CA ARG A 129 -6.92 13.79 -9.02
C ARG A 129 -8.08 14.63 -8.53
#